data_24bb3cddca0abbad5e10041c821772b0
#
_entry.id   24bb3cddca0abbad5e10041c821772b0
#
_cell.length_a   1.000
_cell.length_b   1.000
_cell.length_c   1.000
_cell.angle_alpha   90.00
_cell.angle_beta   90.00
_cell.angle_gamma   90.00
#
_symmetry.space_group_name_H-M   'P 1'
#
loop_
_entity.id
_entity.type
_entity.pdbx_description
1 polymer ?
#
loop_
_entity_poly.entity_id
_entity_poly.type
_entity_poly.pdbx_seq_one_letter_code
_entity_poly.pdbx_strand_id
1 'polypeptide(L)'
;LYFMGAGREPGDPYFHYLYRIGMDGTNLELLTPEPAHHAITLSVTGAYFVDNYSTPTVPAITILRAADGEHLLTVEEMDISRLEEAGWQPPIPFTVKARDNVTDLYGLMYQPTNLNTAGSYPVVNYLYPGPQTGSVGSRSFRPSRSDKQALAELGFIVVEVDAMGSPGRSKSFHDTYYGNMGDNGLPDQIAMIKELARRHAWMDLERVGIWGHSGGGYASTDAILRYPDFYKVAVSG
;
A
#
# COMPACT_ATOMS: atom_id res chain seq x y z
N LEU A 1 -11.14 -17.91 20.19
CA LEU A 1 -11.26 -17.54 18.77
C LEU A 1 -10.00 -16.84 18.31
N TYR A 2 -9.45 -17.25 17.16
CA TYR A 2 -8.36 -16.53 16.47
C TYR A 2 -8.91 -15.77 15.28
N PHE A 3 -8.40 -14.56 15.02
CA PHE A 3 -8.79 -13.78 13.85
C PHE A 3 -7.68 -12.83 13.44
N MET A 4 -7.67 -12.49 12.15
CA MET A 4 -6.80 -11.43 11.63
C MET A 4 -7.51 -10.08 11.76
N GLY A 5 -6.79 -9.07 12.27
CA GLY A 5 -7.29 -7.71 12.41
C GLY A 5 -6.31 -6.69 11.84
N ALA A 6 -6.82 -5.51 11.49
CA ALA A 6 -6.02 -4.40 10.98
C ALA A 6 -6.52 -3.06 11.57
N GLY A 7 -5.68 -2.02 11.53
CA GLY A 7 -6.04 -0.65 11.91
C GLY A 7 -6.14 -0.37 13.42
N ARG A 8 -5.75 -1.32 14.27
CA ARG A 8 -5.71 -1.14 15.72
C ARG A 8 -4.32 -0.74 16.22
N GLU A 9 -3.28 -1.38 15.66
CA GLU A 9 -1.91 -1.15 16.06
C GLU A 9 -1.33 0.12 15.40
N PRO A 10 -0.32 0.77 16.00
CA PRO A 10 0.34 1.93 15.40
C PRO A 10 1.00 1.61 14.06
N GLY A 11 1.15 2.62 13.19
CA GLY A 11 1.83 2.48 11.90
C GLY A 11 0.86 2.43 10.72
N ASP A 12 1.17 1.60 9.72
CA ASP A 12 0.31 1.43 8.54
C ASP A 12 -0.96 0.65 8.92
N PRO A 13 -2.16 1.25 8.83
CA PRO A 13 -3.40 0.61 9.25
C PRO A 13 -3.81 -0.59 8.38
N TYR A 14 -3.09 -0.85 7.31
CA TYR A 14 -3.30 -2.01 6.43
C TYR A 14 -2.41 -3.20 6.78
N PHE A 15 -1.57 -3.11 7.80
CA PHE A 15 -0.90 -4.27 8.36
C PHE A 15 -1.93 -5.18 9.04
N HIS A 16 -1.82 -6.47 8.78
CA HIS A 16 -2.66 -7.50 9.38
C HIS A 16 -1.91 -8.16 10.53
N TYR A 17 -2.60 -8.32 11.65
CA TYR A 17 -2.07 -8.93 12.88
C TYR A 17 -2.96 -10.08 13.32
N LEU A 18 -2.39 -11.09 13.96
CA LEU A 18 -3.17 -12.17 14.59
C LEU A 18 -3.55 -11.78 16.01
N TYR A 19 -4.83 -11.94 16.31
CA TYR A 19 -5.39 -11.75 17.64
C TYR A 19 -6.05 -13.03 18.13
N ARG A 20 -6.08 -13.18 19.45
CA ARG A 20 -6.90 -14.15 20.15
C ARG A 20 -7.88 -13.44 21.08
N ILE A 21 -9.10 -13.98 21.19
CA ILE A 21 -10.15 -13.47 22.08
C ILE A 21 -10.96 -14.62 22.66
N GLY A 22 -11.43 -14.48 23.89
CA GLY A 22 -12.38 -15.43 24.49
C GLY A 22 -13.70 -15.49 23.71
N MET A 23 -14.40 -16.61 23.78
CA MET A 23 -15.72 -16.75 23.11
C MET A 23 -16.79 -15.86 23.74
N ASP A 24 -16.56 -15.33 24.92
CA ASP A 24 -17.38 -14.34 25.63
C ASP A 24 -17.02 -12.88 25.29
N GLY A 25 -16.04 -12.68 24.39
CA GLY A 25 -15.56 -11.35 23.99
C GLY A 25 -14.54 -10.73 24.94
N THR A 26 -14.06 -11.48 25.94
CA THR A 26 -13.04 -11.01 26.88
C THR A 26 -11.62 -11.45 26.50
N ASN A 27 -10.60 -10.89 27.16
CA ASN A 27 -9.19 -11.26 27.01
C ASN A 27 -8.70 -11.18 25.55
N LEU A 28 -8.87 -10.03 24.92
CA LEU A 28 -8.29 -9.76 23.62
C LEU A 28 -6.77 -9.62 23.73
N GLU A 29 -6.04 -10.46 23.01
CA GLU A 29 -4.57 -10.52 23.01
C GLU A 29 -4.03 -10.36 21.58
N LEU A 30 -2.95 -9.57 21.42
CA LEU A 30 -2.17 -9.50 20.20
C LEU A 30 -1.09 -10.59 20.23
N LEU A 31 -1.07 -11.47 19.22
CA LEU A 31 -0.14 -12.60 19.16
C LEU A 31 1.06 -12.36 18.22
N THR A 32 0.98 -11.36 17.36
CA THR A 32 2.04 -10.99 16.38
C THR A 32 2.36 -9.50 16.53
N PRO A 33 3.26 -9.12 17.46
CA PRO A 33 3.47 -7.72 17.85
C PRO A 33 4.37 -6.93 16.91
N GLU A 34 5.07 -7.58 15.96
CA GLU A 34 5.97 -6.91 15.04
C GLU A 34 5.17 -5.97 14.09
N PRO A 35 5.62 -4.70 13.87
CA PRO A 35 4.91 -3.74 13.02
C PRO A 35 5.08 -4.11 11.53
N ALA A 36 4.37 -5.15 11.10
CA ALA A 36 4.46 -5.76 9.77
C ALA A 36 3.11 -6.34 9.33
N HIS A 37 3.07 -6.77 8.08
CA HIS A 37 1.95 -7.52 7.53
C HIS A 37 2.19 -9.01 7.75
N HIS A 38 1.34 -9.65 8.56
CA HIS A 38 1.44 -11.05 8.95
C HIS A 38 0.53 -11.94 8.10
N ALA A 39 1.05 -13.10 7.69
CA ALA A 39 0.31 -14.17 7.05
C ALA A 39 0.45 -15.44 7.90
N ILE A 40 -0.67 -15.92 8.42
CA ILE A 40 -0.73 -16.94 9.47
C ILE A 40 -1.22 -18.28 8.93
N THR A 41 -0.54 -19.35 9.33
CA THR A 41 -1.03 -20.73 9.16
C THR A 41 -1.08 -21.42 10.50
N LEU A 42 -2.28 -21.68 10.99
CA LEU A 42 -2.50 -22.40 12.25
C LEU A 42 -2.28 -23.91 12.08
N SER A 43 -1.67 -24.56 13.08
CA SER A 43 -1.63 -26.02 13.15
C SER A 43 -3.04 -26.57 13.38
N VAL A 44 -3.27 -27.83 12.99
CA VAL A 44 -4.58 -28.51 13.16
C VAL A 44 -5.01 -28.56 14.63
N THR A 45 -4.07 -28.68 15.56
CA THR A 45 -4.35 -28.70 17.00
C THR A 45 -4.53 -27.34 17.64
N GLY A 46 -4.16 -26.25 16.91
CA GLY A 46 -4.11 -24.90 17.44
C GLY A 46 -2.98 -24.66 18.48
N ALA A 47 -2.08 -25.64 18.68
CA ALA A 47 -0.97 -25.51 19.63
C ALA A 47 0.16 -24.61 19.13
N TYR A 48 0.28 -24.47 17.80
CA TYR A 48 1.32 -23.70 17.13
C TYR A 48 0.75 -22.97 15.92
N PHE A 49 1.48 -21.97 15.45
CA PHE A 49 1.24 -21.38 14.13
C PHE A 49 2.54 -20.92 13.48
N VAL A 50 2.56 -20.96 12.16
CA VAL A 50 3.61 -20.35 11.35
C VAL A 50 3.17 -18.92 11.06
N ASP A 51 4.06 -17.97 11.34
CA ASP A 51 3.92 -16.55 11.06
C ASP A 51 4.93 -16.15 10.00
N ASN A 52 4.45 -15.78 8.83
CA ASN A 52 5.27 -15.17 7.77
C ASN A 52 4.95 -13.69 7.73
N TYR A 53 5.89 -12.85 8.14
CA TYR A 53 5.68 -11.41 8.20
C TYR A 53 6.72 -10.63 7.39
N SER A 54 6.29 -9.48 6.88
CA SER A 54 7.12 -8.59 6.07
C SER A 54 6.48 -7.22 5.96
N THR A 55 7.23 -6.26 5.40
CA THR A 55 6.71 -4.95 4.98
C THR A 55 7.00 -4.72 3.50
N PRO A 56 6.53 -3.65 2.87
CA PRO A 56 6.93 -3.34 1.50
C PRO A 56 8.44 -3.20 1.30
N THR A 57 9.19 -2.91 2.37
CA THR A 57 10.63 -2.62 2.35
C THR A 57 11.49 -3.66 3.07
N VAL A 58 10.88 -4.52 3.88
CA VAL A 58 11.59 -5.54 4.66
C VAL A 58 11.21 -6.93 4.15
N PRO A 59 12.20 -7.75 3.74
CA PRO A 59 11.98 -9.11 3.27
C PRO A 59 11.23 -9.98 4.28
N ALA A 60 10.63 -11.06 3.79
CA ALA A 60 9.82 -11.94 4.61
C ALA A 60 10.67 -12.74 5.60
N ILE A 61 10.21 -12.78 6.84
CA ILE A 61 10.71 -13.65 7.90
C ILE A 61 9.60 -14.64 8.25
N THR A 62 9.96 -15.91 8.30
CA THR A 62 9.04 -16.99 8.68
C THR A 62 9.46 -17.57 10.01
N ILE A 63 8.58 -17.53 11.00
CA ILE A 63 8.83 -18.06 12.33
C ILE A 63 7.73 -19.04 12.77
N LEU A 64 8.10 -19.94 13.66
CA LEU A 64 7.15 -20.77 14.38
C LEU A 64 6.86 -20.14 15.74
N ARG A 65 5.57 -20.01 16.05
CA ARG A 65 5.09 -19.52 17.36
C ARG A 65 4.25 -20.56 18.08
N ALA A 66 4.29 -20.51 19.40
CA ALA A 66 3.31 -21.18 20.25
C ALA A 66 1.93 -20.48 20.16
N ALA A 67 0.89 -21.14 20.65
CA ALA A 67 -0.50 -20.65 20.63
C ALA A 67 -0.72 -19.31 21.35
N ASP A 68 0.18 -18.93 22.25
CA ASP A 68 0.18 -17.66 22.99
C ASP A 68 1.00 -16.54 22.31
N GLY A 69 1.58 -16.84 21.14
CA GLY A 69 2.41 -15.90 20.37
C GLY A 69 3.90 -15.97 20.68
N GLU A 70 4.36 -16.82 21.62
CA GLU A 70 5.78 -16.98 21.92
C GLU A 70 6.56 -17.43 20.66
N HIS A 71 7.64 -16.72 20.34
CA HIS A 71 8.56 -17.10 19.28
C HIS A 71 9.38 -18.32 19.69
N LEU A 72 9.18 -19.43 19.02
CA LEU A 72 9.89 -20.68 19.29
C LEU A 72 11.18 -20.82 18.47
N LEU A 73 11.09 -20.56 17.14
CA LEU A 73 12.26 -20.60 16.27
C LEU A 73 12.00 -19.80 14.98
N THR A 74 13.05 -19.31 14.38
CA THR A 74 13.05 -18.78 13.00
C THR A 74 13.21 -19.94 12.03
N VAL A 75 12.26 -20.07 11.11
CA VAL A 75 12.24 -21.14 10.11
C VAL A 75 13.04 -20.72 8.89
N GLU A 76 12.84 -19.47 8.41
CA GLU A 76 13.47 -18.94 7.21
C GLU A 76 13.49 -17.42 7.21
N GLU A 77 14.53 -16.84 6.66
CA GLU A 77 14.64 -15.43 6.33
C GLU A 77 14.90 -15.30 4.83
N MET A 78 14.09 -14.51 4.15
CA MET A 78 14.21 -14.33 2.70
C MET A 78 15.53 -13.63 2.36
N ASP A 79 16.40 -14.32 1.63
CA ASP A 79 17.64 -13.75 1.10
C ASP A 79 17.35 -12.93 -0.17
N ILE A 80 17.67 -11.65 -0.13
CA ILE A 80 17.52 -10.71 -1.27
C ILE A 80 18.88 -10.20 -1.78
N SER A 81 19.98 -10.78 -1.36
CA SER A 81 21.34 -10.33 -1.72
C SER A 81 21.53 -10.19 -3.24
N ARG A 82 20.99 -11.12 -4.03
CA ARG A 82 21.04 -11.05 -5.50
C ARG A 82 20.22 -9.91 -6.10
N LEU A 83 19.14 -9.48 -5.44
CA LEU A 83 18.38 -8.30 -5.85
C LEU A 83 19.16 -7.02 -5.55
N GLU A 84 19.78 -6.95 -4.37
CA GLU A 84 20.61 -5.81 -3.96
C GLU A 84 21.86 -5.68 -4.85
N GLU A 85 22.54 -6.79 -5.15
CA GLU A 85 23.67 -6.82 -6.11
C GLU A 85 23.26 -6.35 -7.50
N ALA A 86 22.02 -6.60 -7.93
CA ALA A 86 21.47 -6.11 -9.19
C ALA A 86 21.03 -4.63 -9.13
N GLY A 87 21.22 -3.96 -7.99
CA GLY A 87 20.84 -2.55 -7.80
C GLY A 87 19.36 -2.33 -7.49
N TRP A 88 18.62 -3.39 -7.17
CA TRP A 88 17.20 -3.26 -6.79
C TRP A 88 17.04 -2.41 -5.52
N GLN A 89 15.98 -1.59 -5.50
CA GLN A 89 15.60 -0.80 -4.34
C GLN A 89 14.11 -1.04 -4.02
N PRO A 90 13.74 -1.08 -2.73
CA PRO A 90 12.35 -1.18 -2.34
C PRO A 90 11.56 0.08 -2.71
N PRO A 91 10.22 0.00 -2.85
CA PRO A 91 9.38 1.18 -2.95
C PRO A 91 9.49 2.01 -1.68
N ILE A 92 9.19 3.30 -1.78
CA ILE A 92 9.24 4.25 -0.67
C ILE A 92 7.82 4.39 -0.09
N PRO A 93 7.55 3.87 1.13
CA PRO A 93 6.29 4.11 1.82
C PRO A 93 6.14 5.59 2.17
N PHE A 94 4.94 6.12 2.03
CA PHE A 94 4.64 7.48 2.43
C PHE A 94 3.27 7.59 3.09
N THR A 95 3.11 8.66 3.88
CA THR A 95 1.82 9.09 4.42
C THR A 95 1.57 10.53 4.02
N VAL A 96 0.36 10.83 3.53
CA VAL A 96 -0.09 12.17 3.15
C VAL A 96 -1.49 12.41 3.67
N LYS A 97 -1.93 13.67 3.69
CA LYS A 97 -3.32 13.99 4.00
C LYS A 97 -4.22 13.84 2.77
N ALA A 98 -5.43 13.33 3.01
CA ALA A 98 -6.49 13.28 2.02
C ALA A 98 -6.99 14.70 1.67
N ARG A 99 -7.96 14.78 0.76
CA ARG A 99 -8.65 16.01 0.34
C ARG A 99 -9.23 16.85 1.50
N ASP A 100 -9.54 16.20 2.62
CA ASP A 100 -10.09 16.85 3.82
C ASP A 100 -9.01 17.47 4.72
N ASN A 101 -7.73 17.32 4.41
CA ASN A 101 -6.56 17.73 5.18
C ASN A 101 -6.48 17.15 6.61
N VAL A 102 -7.26 16.12 6.91
CA VAL A 102 -7.33 15.46 8.23
C VAL A 102 -6.96 14.00 8.13
N THR A 103 -7.61 13.26 7.22
CA THR A 103 -7.47 11.81 7.06
C THR A 103 -6.10 11.46 6.48
N ASP A 104 -5.38 10.55 7.15
CA ASP A 104 -4.12 10.03 6.62
C ASP A 104 -4.37 8.98 5.54
N LEU A 105 -3.66 9.12 4.42
CA LEU A 105 -3.59 8.16 3.34
C LEU A 105 -2.20 7.53 3.29
N TYR A 106 -2.13 6.24 2.99
CA TYR A 106 -0.91 5.45 2.97
C TYR A 106 -0.66 4.92 1.57
N GLY A 107 0.53 5.15 1.05
CA GLY A 107 0.89 4.83 -0.31
C GLY A 107 2.32 4.38 -0.48
N LEU A 108 2.67 4.04 -1.73
CA LEU A 108 4.01 3.68 -2.15
C LEU A 108 4.44 4.54 -3.34
N MET A 109 5.70 4.95 -3.33
CA MET A 109 6.34 5.68 -4.42
C MET A 109 7.49 4.84 -4.97
N TYR A 110 7.62 4.83 -6.29
CA TYR A 110 8.71 4.19 -7.03
C TYR A 110 9.46 5.28 -7.79
N GLN A 111 10.77 5.23 -7.73
CA GLN A 111 11.66 6.18 -8.39
C GLN A 111 12.77 5.43 -9.14
N PRO A 112 13.39 6.03 -10.17
CA PRO A 112 14.56 5.45 -10.80
C PRO A 112 15.66 5.16 -9.78
N THR A 113 16.35 4.03 -9.91
CA THR A 113 17.46 3.66 -9.01
C THR A 113 18.61 4.66 -9.07
N ASN A 114 18.76 5.37 -10.18
CA ASN A 114 19.77 6.42 -10.41
C ASN A 114 19.18 7.83 -10.35
N LEU A 115 18.12 8.07 -9.54
CA LEU A 115 17.46 9.37 -9.45
C LEU A 115 18.46 10.50 -9.19
N ASN A 116 18.41 11.54 -10.05
CA ASN A 116 19.13 12.79 -9.84
C ASN A 116 18.16 13.84 -9.28
N THR A 117 18.32 14.20 -8.01
CA THR A 117 17.46 15.18 -7.33
C THR A 117 17.50 16.60 -7.90
N ALA A 118 18.48 16.93 -8.77
CA ALA A 118 18.50 18.18 -9.54
C ALA A 118 17.70 18.08 -10.85
N GLY A 119 17.21 16.90 -11.21
CA GLY A 119 16.38 16.66 -12.39
C GLY A 119 14.93 17.06 -12.19
N SER A 120 14.12 16.80 -13.22
CA SER A 120 12.66 16.99 -13.22
C SER A 120 12.02 15.77 -13.89
N TYR A 121 11.17 15.07 -13.15
CA TYR A 121 10.61 13.79 -13.57
C TYR A 121 9.09 13.87 -13.71
N PRO A 122 8.51 13.38 -14.81
CA PRO A 122 7.08 13.23 -14.94
C PRO A 122 6.55 12.23 -13.91
N VAL A 123 5.32 12.46 -13.46
CA VAL A 123 4.65 11.62 -12.45
C VAL A 123 3.62 10.73 -13.13
N VAL A 124 3.61 9.45 -12.77
CA VAL A 124 2.59 8.49 -13.20
C VAL A 124 1.83 7.99 -11.97
N ASN A 125 0.54 8.27 -11.93
CA ASN A 125 -0.37 7.81 -10.90
C ASN A 125 -0.98 6.47 -11.31
N TYR A 126 -0.71 5.42 -10.57
CA TYR A 126 -1.46 4.15 -10.67
C TYR A 126 -2.62 4.15 -9.71
N LEU A 127 -3.80 3.67 -10.15
CA LEU A 127 -4.92 3.51 -9.25
C LEU A 127 -5.81 2.31 -9.62
N TYR A 128 -6.45 1.78 -8.58
CA TYR A 128 -7.60 0.89 -8.66
C TYR A 128 -8.59 1.28 -7.55
N PRO A 129 -9.51 2.21 -7.80
CA PRO A 129 -10.41 2.76 -6.78
C PRO A 129 -11.67 1.88 -6.64
N GLY A 130 -11.50 0.66 -6.19
CA GLY A 130 -12.64 -0.24 -6.00
C GLY A 130 -13.12 -0.30 -4.54
N PRO A 131 -14.42 -0.54 -4.27
CA PRO A 131 -14.90 -0.81 -2.93
C PRO A 131 -14.43 -2.19 -2.42
N GLN A 132 -13.96 -3.06 -3.30
CA GLN A 132 -13.48 -4.42 -2.99
C GLN A 132 -11.97 -4.52 -2.84
N THR A 133 -11.20 -3.51 -3.31
CA THR A 133 -9.74 -3.52 -3.24
C THR A 133 -9.17 -2.10 -3.29
N GLY A 134 -7.97 -1.92 -2.76
CA GLY A 134 -7.22 -0.67 -2.87
C GLY A 134 -6.18 -0.71 -3.99
N SER A 135 -5.57 0.44 -4.27
CA SER A 135 -4.53 0.59 -5.29
C SER A 135 -3.22 -0.07 -4.87
N VAL A 136 -2.83 0.07 -3.60
CA VAL A 136 -1.56 -0.44 -3.07
C VAL A 136 -1.62 -1.95 -2.82
N GLY A 137 -2.77 -2.45 -2.40
CA GLY A 137 -3.00 -3.86 -2.08
C GLY A 137 -2.23 -4.33 -0.85
N SER A 138 -1.68 -5.56 -0.89
CA SER A 138 -0.96 -6.14 0.24
C SER A 138 0.28 -5.33 0.62
N ARG A 139 0.49 -5.18 1.94
CA ARG A 139 1.69 -4.55 2.52
C ARG A 139 2.84 -5.54 2.75
N SER A 140 2.72 -6.77 2.31
CA SER A 140 3.82 -7.72 2.36
C SER A 140 4.94 -7.36 1.37
N PHE A 141 6.14 -7.86 1.64
CA PHE A 141 7.27 -7.75 0.73
C PHE A 141 6.98 -8.40 -0.63
N ARG A 142 7.37 -7.72 -1.69
CA ARG A 142 7.35 -8.24 -3.06
C ARG A 142 8.51 -7.64 -3.84
N PRO A 143 9.38 -8.48 -4.44
CA PRO A 143 10.49 -8.00 -5.27
C PRO A 143 10.02 -7.19 -6.48
N SER A 144 8.82 -7.52 -6.97
CA SER A 144 8.14 -6.78 -8.03
C SER A 144 6.69 -6.52 -7.66
N ARG A 145 6.24 -5.29 -7.87
CA ARG A 145 4.86 -4.84 -7.68
C ARG A 145 4.26 -4.42 -9.02
N SER A 146 4.11 -5.41 -9.93
CA SER A 146 3.72 -5.17 -11.33
C SER A 146 4.77 -4.31 -12.05
N ASP A 147 4.36 -3.45 -12.97
CA ASP A 147 5.25 -2.69 -13.86
C ASP A 147 5.77 -1.38 -13.25
N LYS A 148 5.45 -1.09 -11.98
CA LYS A 148 5.70 0.24 -11.38
C LYS A 148 7.18 0.59 -11.31
N GLN A 149 8.03 -0.34 -10.87
CA GLN A 149 9.48 -0.11 -10.86
C GLN A 149 10.04 -0.05 -12.28
N ALA A 150 9.54 -0.87 -13.21
CA ALA A 150 9.98 -0.81 -14.61
C ALA A 150 9.66 0.55 -15.26
N LEU A 151 8.48 1.10 -14.98
CA LEU A 151 8.14 2.47 -15.40
C LEU A 151 9.05 3.51 -14.73
N ALA A 152 9.38 3.33 -13.45
CA ALA A 152 10.29 4.24 -12.78
C ALA A 152 11.68 4.22 -13.42
N GLU A 153 12.22 3.06 -13.79
CA GLU A 153 13.52 2.96 -14.49
C GLU A 153 13.53 3.63 -15.89
N LEU A 154 12.35 3.85 -16.50
CA LEU A 154 12.23 4.65 -17.71
C LEU A 154 12.26 6.17 -17.46
N GLY A 155 12.43 6.61 -16.23
CA GLY A 155 12.54 8.02 -15.86
C GLY A 155 11.23 8.64 -15.37
N PHE A 156 10.30 7.86 -14.85
CA PHE A 156 9.08 8.34 -14.22
C PHE A 156 9.14 8.23 -12.68
N ILE A 157 8.36 9.06 -12.00
CA ILE A 157 8.00 8.82 -10.60
C ILE A 157 6.63 8.17 -10.60
N VAL A 158 6.56 6.95 -10.13
CA VAL A 158 5.27 6.23 -10.05
C VAL A 158 4.75 6.27 -8.63
N VAL A 159 3.49 6.62 -8.46
CA VAL A 159 2.84 6.73 -7.14
C VAL A 159 1.52 5.97 -7.11
N GLU A 160 1.22 5.36 -5.97
CA GLU A 160 -0.06 4.72 -5.69
C GLU A 160 -0.46 4.97 -4.24
N VAL A 161 -1.74 5.19 -3.99
CA VAL A 161 -2.30 5.40 -2.64
C VAL A 161 -3.68 4.77 -2.53
N ASP A 162 -4.01 4.28 -1.34
CA ASP A 162 -5.37 3.87 -1.00
C ASP A 162 -6.17 5.11 -0.57
N ALA A 163 -6.90 5.69 -1.52
CA ALA A 163 -7.75 6.86 -1.33
C ALA A 163 -8.99 6.54 -0.49
N MET A 164 -9.64 7.56 0.07
CA MET A 164 -10.95 7.41 0.73
C MET A 164 -11.95 6.76 -0.24
N GLY A 165 -12.72 5.80 0.27
CA GLY A 165 -13.61 4.94 -0.52
C GLY A 165 -13.05 3.53 -0.76
N SER A 166 -11.74 3.30 -0.53
CA SER A 166 -11.16 1.96 -0.58
C SER A 166 -11.38 1.18 0.72
N PRO A 167 -11.32 -0.19 0.68
CA PRO A 167 -11.56 -1.03 1.86
C PRO A 167 -10.38 -1.08 2.82
N GLY A 168 -10.55 -1.78 3.95
CA GLY A 168 -9.48 -2.04 4.92
C GLY A 168 -9.34 -0.97 6.00
N ARG A 169 -10.23 0.03 6.02
CA ARG A 169 -10.32 1.11 7.01
C ARG A 169 -11.69 1.14 7.67
N SER A 170 -12.03 2.27 8.33
CA SER A 170 -13.35 2.46 8.94
C SER A 170 -14.47 2.45 7.89
N LYS A 171 -15.71 2.17 8.34
CA LYS A 171 -16.88 2.25 7.46
C LYS A 171 -17.03 3.65 6.84
N SER A 172 -16.84 4.72 7.60
CA SER A 172 -16.92 6.09 7.09
C SER A 172 -15.87 6.38 6.00
N PHE A 173 -14.66 5.84 6.13
CA PHE A 173 -13.64 5.93 5.10
C PHE A 173 -14.07 5.17 3.84
N HIS A 174 -14.58 3.95 3.99
CA HIS A 174 -15.02 3.09 2.88
C HIS A 174 -16.25 3.66 2.14
N ASP A 175 -17.19 4.29 2.86
CA ASP A 175 -18.42 4.81 2.27
C ASP A 175 -18.26 6.21 1.62
N THR A 176 -17.05 6.77 1.55
CA THR A 176 -16.81 8.16 1.14
C THR A 176 -17.44 8.52 -0.20
N TYR A 177 -17.42 7.63 -1.19
CA TYR A 177 -18.07 7.88 -2.47
C TYR A 177 -19.24 6.92 -2.76
N TYR A 178 -19.81 6.29 -1.73
CA TYR A 178 -21.00 5.48 -1.89
C TYR A 178 -22.15 6.35 -2.48
N GLY A 179 -22.77 5.87 -3.57
CA GLY A 179 -23.77 6.63 -4.32
C GLY A 179 -23.19 7.69 -5.27
N ASN A 180 -21.88 7.92 -5.26
CA ASN A 180 -21.18 8.82 -6.19
C ASN A 180 -19.90 8.18 -6.72
N MET A 181 -20.03 7.12 -7.48
CA MET A 181 -18.88 6.37 -8.03
C MET A 181 -18.00 7.19 -8.98
N GLY A 182 -18.51 8.31 -9.51
CA GLY A 182 -17.73 9.23 -10.32
C GLY A 182 -16.65 10.00 -9.54
N ASP A 183 -16.65 9.96 -8.21
CA ASP A 183 -15.55 10.52 -7.41
C ASP A 183 -14.28 9.68 -7.58
N ASN A 184 -14.36 8.35 -7.51
CA ASN A 184 -13.24 7.40 -7.67
C ASN A 184 -12.01 7.71 -6.80
N GLY A 185 -12.14 8.48 -5.73
CA GLY A 185 -11.01 8.94 -4.92
C GLY A 185 -10.05 9.88 -5.66
N LEU A 186 -10.40 10.40 -6.83
CA LEU A 186 -9.53 11.26 -7.66
C LEU A 186 -9.07 12.54 -6.94
N PRO A 187 -9.91 13.24 -6.15
CA PRO A 187 -9.43 14.38 -5.37
C PRO A 187 -8.33 14.02 -4.37
N ASP A 188 -8.34 12.81 -3.80
CA ASP A 188 -7.29 12.33 -2.90
C ASP A 188 -6.00 12.00 -3.66
N GLN A 189 -6.12 11.41 -4.85
CA GLN A 189 -4.98 11.15 -5.73
C GLN A 189 -4.26 12.46 -6.08
N ILE A 190 -5.02 13.51 -6.42
CA ILE A 190 -4.48 14.85 -6.72
C ILE A 190 -3.84 15.48 -5.48
N ALA A 191 -4.49 15.38 -4.32
CA ALA A 191 -3.97 15.90 -3.05
C ALA A 191 -2.63 15.22 -2.70
N MET A 192 -2.56 13.90 -2.84
CA MET A 192 -1.35 13.10 -2.62
C MET A 192 -0.20 13.56 -3.50
N ILE A 193 -0.41 13.67 -4.82
CA ILE A 193 0.65 14.06 -5.77
C ILE A 193 1.15 15.48 -5.46
N LYS A 194 0.23 16.42 -5.18
CA LYS A 194 0.59 17.78 -4.80
C LYS A 194 1.38 17.85 -3.51
N GLU A 195 1.04 17.01 -2.53
CA GLU A 195 1.75 16.94 -1.26
C GLU A 195 3.16 16.36 -1.43
N LEU A 196 3.30 15.27 -2.21
CA LEU A 196 4.59 14.67 -2.52
C LEU A 196 5.50 15.64 -3.30
N ALA A 197 4.96 16.37 -4.27
CA ALA A 197 5.72 17.37 -5.02
C ALA A 197 6.22 18.55 -4.17
N ARG A 198 5.51 18.88 -3.08
CA ARG A 198 6.02 19.86 -2.11
C ARG A 198 7.22 19.34 -1.30
N ARG A 199 7.29 18.01 -1.09
CA ARG A 199 8.42 17.36 -0.39
C ARG A 199 9.58 17.07 -1.35
N HIS A 200 9.28 16.89 -2.64
CA HIS A 200 10.22 16.41 -3.65
C HIS A 200 10.18 17.33 -4.88
N ALA A 201 11.05 18.35 -4.90
CA ALA A 201 11.09 19.38 -5.96
C ALA A 201 11.37 18.82 -7.37
N TRP A 202 11.83 17.58 -7.49
CA TRP A 202 12.07 16.89 -8.73
C TRP A 202 10.80 16.25 -9.35
N MET A 203 9.66 16.23 -8.64
CA MET A 203 8.37 15.81 -9.21
C MET A 203 7.74 16.94 -10.03
N ASP A 204 7.49 16.68 -11.31
CA ASP A 204 6.98 17.68 -12.25
C ASP A 204 5.45 17.61 -12.34
N LEU A 205 4.78 18.60 -11.77
CA LEU A 205 3.32 18.70 -11.78
C LEU A 205 2.74 19.10 -13.14
N GLU A 206 3.56 19.61 -14.07
CA GLU A 206 3.11 19.90 -15.44
C GLU A 206 3.08 18.66 -16.33
N ARG A 207 3.65 17.54 -15.86
CA ARG A 207 3.74 16.26 -16.58
C ARG A 207 3.20 15.12 -15.75
N VAL A 208 1.92 15.18 -15.40
CA VAL A 208 1.24 14.13 -14.62
C VAL A 208 0.39 13.25 -15.54
N GLY A 209 0.68 11.95 -15.53
CA GLY A 209 -0.12 10.92 -16.18
C GLY A 209 -0.84 10.03 -15.17
N ILE A 210 -1.83 9.27 -15.64
CA ILE A 210 -2.60 8.32 -14.84
C ILE A 210 -2.85 7.04 -15.62
N TRP A 211 -2.82 5.89 -14.95
CA TRP A 211 -3.17 4.63 -15.58
C TRP A 211 -3.79 3.65 -14.59
N GLY A 212 -4.62 2.77 -15.12
CA GLY A 212 -5.24 1.69 -14.38
C GLY A 212 -6.03 0.75 -15.30
N HIS A 213 -6.36 -0.43 -14.77
CA HIS A 213 -7.10 -1.45 -15.48
C HIS A 213 -8.48 -1.67 -14.85
N SER A 214 -9.51 -2.05 -15.64
CA SER A 214 -10.86 -2.32 -15.18
C SER A 214 -11.45 -1.08 -14.44
N GLY A 215 -11.76 -1.17 -13.15
CA GLY A 215 -12.17 -0.01 -12.34
C GLY A 215 -11.13 1.13 -12.35
N GLY A 216 -9.85 0.80 -12.42
CA GLY A 216 -8.76 1.76 -12.61
C GLY A 216 -8.76 2.38 -14.00
N GLY A 217 -9.13 1.62 -15.04
CA GLY A 217 -9.32 2.12 -16.40
C GLY A 217 -10.47 3.12 -16.48
N TYR A 218 -11.61 2.81 -15.88
CA TYR A 218 -12.73 3.74 -15.72
C TYR A 218 -12.27 5.05 -15.04
N ALA A 219 -11.60 4.94 -13.90
CA ALA A 219 -11.12 6.10 -13.15
C ALA A 219 -10.07 6.91 -13.92
N SER A 220 -9.19 6.27 -14.70
CA SER A 220 -8.20 6.96 -15.54
C SER A 220 -8.86 7.79 -16.64
N THR A 221 -9.94 7.26 -17.25
CA THR A 221 -10.75 7.99 -18.22
C THR A 221 -11.49 9.15 -17.56
N ASP A 222 -12.09 8.91 -16.39
CA ASP A 222 -12.80 9.95 -15.63
C ASP A 222 -11.83 11.07 -15.20
N ALA A 223 -10.61 10.72 -14.80
CA ALA A 223 -9.57 11.66 -14.39
C ALA A 223 -9.18 12.66 -15.51
N ILE A 224 -8.91 12.17 -16.72
CA ILE A 224 -8.52 13.05 -17.83
C ILE A 224 -9.68 13.94 -18.29
N LEU A 225 -10.92 13.48 -18.14
CA LEU A 225 -12.12 14.26 -18.51
C LEU A 225 -12.48 15.32 -17.45
N ARG A 226 -12.34 15.01 -16.15
CA ARG A 226 -12.71 15.93 -15.06
C ARG A 226 -11.59 16.87 -14.64
N TYR A 227 -10.34 16.42 -14.76
CA TYR A 227 -9.16 17.15 -14.29
C TYR A 227 -8.10 17.32 -15.40
N PRO A 228 -8.47 17.82 -16.61
CA PRO A 228 -7.54 17.94 -17.77
C PRO A 228 -6.39 18.92 -17.49
N ASP A 229 -6.61 19.88 -16.59
CA ASP A 229 -5.56 20.81 -16.17
C ASP A 229 -4.51 20.16 -15.27
N PHE A 230 -4.80 19.01 -14.68
CA PHE A 230 -3.88 18.28 -13.83
C PHE A 230 -3.32 17.04 -14.51
N TYR A 231 -4.15 16.15 -15.03
CA TYR A 231 -3.72 14.98 -15.77
C TYR A 231 -3.57 15.28 -17.25
N LYS A 232 -2.37 15.04 -17.78
CA LYS A 232 -2.03 15.33 -19.19
C LYS A 232 -2.15 14.11 -20.09
N VAL A 233 -2.03 12.92 -19.51
CA VAL A 233 -2.12 11.63 -20.23
C VAL A 233 -2.88 10.64 -19.35
N ALA A 234 -3.74 9.83 -19.98
CA ALA A 234 -4.40 8.71 -19.32
C ALA A 234 -4.26 7.44 -20.16
N VAL A 235 -3.98 6.32 -19.49
CA VAL A 235 -4.03 4.99 -20.08
C VAL A 235 -5.14 4.20 -19.38
N SER A 236 -6.14 3.80 -20.13
CA SER A 236 -7.32 3.09 -19.67
C SER A 236 -7.31 1.66 -20.23
N GLY A 237 -7.14 0.66 -19.38
CA GLY A 237 -7.12 -0.76 -19.75
C GLY A 237 -8.35 -1.54 -19.29
#